data_4d19be5c084180adfdb769629219354b
#
_entry.id   4d19be5c084180adfdb769629219354b
#
_cell.length_a   1.000
_cell.length_b   1.000
_cell.length_c   1.000
_cell.angle_alpha   90.00
_cell.angle_beta   90.00
_cell.angle_gamma   90.00
#
_symmetry.space_group_name_H-M   'P 1'
#
loop_
_entity.id
_entity.type
_entity.pdbx_description
1 polymer ?
#
loop_
_entity_poly.entity_id
_entity_poly.type
_entity_poly.pdbx_seq_one_letter_code
_entity_poly.pdbx_strand_id
1 'polypeptide(L)'
;MIDRLDHLVLTTRDQAACIDFYTRVLGMRLETFGAGRHAFRFGAQKINLHEHGKEFLPKAALPTPGSLDLCFIAAVPLDAFIARLASLGVAIEEGPVARTGANWPIRSIYLRDPDHNLIEVSERA
;
A
#
# COMPACT_ATOMS: atom_id res chain seq x y z
N MET A 1 -23.83 -10.79 1.89
CA MET A 1 -23.22 -11.41 0.72
C MET A 1 -21.70 -11.29 0.73
N ILE A 2 -21.15 -10.09 0.58
CA ILE A 2 -19.68 -9.92 0.72
C ILE A 2 -19.36 -9.59 2.17
N ASP A 3 -18.35 -10.28 2.73
CA ASP A 3 -17.91 -10.05 4.10
C ASP A 3 -16.80 -8.99 4.15
N ARG A 4 -15.70 -9.20 3.46
CA ARG A 4 -14.53 -8.33 3.51
C ARG A 4 -13.62 -8.53 2.32
N LEU A 5 -12.64 -7.63 2.18
CA LEU A 5 -11.57 -7.78 1.22
C LEU A 5 -10.53 -8.80 1.76
N ASP A 6 -10.12 -9.76 0.93
CA ASP A 6 -9.02 -10.69 1.23
C ASP A 6 -7.68 -10.13 0.72
N HIS A 7 -7.62 -9.82 -0.54
CA HIS A 7 -6.45 -9.21 -1.17
C HIS A 7 -6.86 -8.40 -2.39
N LEU A 8 -5.96 -7.58 -2.86
CA LEU A 8 -6.04 -6.90 -4.13
C LEU A 8 -4.73 -7.10 -4.89
N VAL A 9 -4.69 -6.70 -6.15
CA VAL A 9 -3.51 -6.81 -7.00
C VAL A 9 -3.00 -5.42 -7.35
N LEU A 10 -1.70 -5.20 -7.14
CA LEU A 10 -1.00 -4.00 -7.54
C LEU A 10 -0.09 -4.34 -8.73
N THR A 11 -0.17 -3.54 -9.78
CA THR A 11 0.70 -3.67 -10.96
C THR A 11 1.79 -2.61 -10.89
N THR A 12 3.05 -3.03 -11.05
CA THR A 12 4.20 -2.14 -10.98
C THR A 12 5.03 -2.18 -12.24
N ARG A 13 5.68 -1.05 -12.58
CA ARG A 13 6.69 -1.00 -13.63
C ARG A 13 8.07 -1.42 -13.14
N ASP A 14 8.32 -1.31 -11.84
CA ASP A 14 9.62 -1.58 -11.23
C ASP A 14 9.43 -2.42 -9.97
N GLN A 15 9.60 -3.72 -10.14
CA GLN A 15 9.36 -4.68 -9.07
C GLN A 15 10.29 -4.45 -7.88
N ALA A 16 11.57 -4.18 -8.12
CA ALA A 16 12.54 -3.96 -7.05
C ALA A 16 12.21 -2.71 -6.23
N ALA A 17 11.90 -1.59 -6.88
CA ALA A 17 11.52 -0.35 -6.19
C ALA A 17 10.21 -0.52 -5.41
N CYS A 18 9.23 -1.23 -6.00
CA CYS A 18 7.95 -1.51 -5.36
C CYS A 18 8.13 -2.36 -4.09
N ILE A 19 8.91 -3.43 -4.17
CA ILE A 19 9.22 -4.28 -3.02
C ILE A 19 9.91 -3.47 -1.92
N ASP A 20 10.90 -2.65 -2.26
CA ASP A 20 11.59 -1.81 -1.29
C ASP A 20 10.62 -0.87 -0.58
N PHE A 21 9.74 -0.21 -1.30
CA PHE A 21 8.80 0.73 -0.72
C PHE A 21 7.82 0.05 0.25
N TYR A 22 7.15 -1.00 -0.19
CA TYR A 22 6.13 -1.65 0.64
C TYR A 22 6.72 -2.38 1.85
N THR A 23 7.96 -2.86 1.75
CA THR A 23 8.64 -3.52 2.87
C THR A 23 9.38 -2.52 3.78
N ARG A 24 10.31 -1.76 3.23
CA ARG A 24 11.16 -0.85 4.02
C ARG A 24 10.40 0.38 4.52
N VAL A 25 9.58 0.98 3.67
CA VAL A 25 8.84 2.21 4.03
C VAL A 25 7.56 1.90 4.77
N LEU A 26 6.70 1.05 4.22
CA LEU A 26 5.39 0.74 4.84
C LEU A 26 5.44 -0.37 5.88
N GLY A 27 6.55 -1.11 5.97
CA GLY A 27 6.73 -2.15 6.99
C GLY A 27 5.94 -3.44 6.72
N MET A 28 5.49 -3.68 5.49
CA MET A 28 4.83 -4.93 5.12
C MET A 28 5.86 -6.06 4.96
N ARG A 29 5.37 -7.30 5.05
CA ARG A 29 6.22 -8.48 4.90
C ARG A 29 6.12 -9.02 3.48
N LEU A 30 7.26 -9.18 2.80
CA LEU A 30 7.31 -9.83 1.50
C LEU A 30 7.05 -11.33 1.66
N GLU A 31 6.14 -11.86 0.86
CA GLU A 31 5.83 -13.28 0.75
C GLU A 31 6.01 -13.71 -0.70
N THR A 32 6.70 -14.83 -0.91
CA THR A 32 6.82 -15.46 -2.23
C THR A 32 5.98 -16.73 -2.22
N PHE A 33 5.15 -16.92 -3.22
CA PHE A 33 4.25 -18.07 -3.32
C PHE A 33 4.09 -18.51 -4.78
N GLY A 34 3.56 -19.72 -4.97
CA GLY A 34 3.39 -20.28 -6.31
C GLY A 34 4.71 -20.31 -7.09
N ALA A 35 4.66 -20.04 -8.38
CA ALA A 35 5.81 -20.03 -9.27
C ALA A 35 6.43 -18.62 -9.36
N GLY A 36 7.10 -18.19 -8.28
CA GLY A 36 7.80 -16.90 -8.24
C GLY A 36 6.89 -15.69 -8.10
N ARG A 37 5.70 -15.86 -7.58
CA ARG A 37 4.76 -14.76 -7.31
C ARG A 37 5.10 -14.11 -5.98
N HIS A 38 4.87 -12.80 -5.88
CA HIS A 38 5.13 -12.01 -4.69
C HIS A 38 3.85 -11.36 -4.16
N ALA A 39 3.83 -11.18 -2.85
CA ALA A 39 2.78 -10.43 -2.17
C ALA A 39 3.36 -9.65 -0.99
N PHE A 40 2.70 -8.58 -0.63
CA PHE A 40 2.97 -7.80 0.59
C PHE A 40 1.91 -8.12 1.62
N ARG A 41 2.31 -8.70 2.74
CA ARG A 41 1.41 -9.05 3.84
C ARG A 41 1.37 -7.99 4.90
N PHE A 42 0.16 -7.69 5.37
CA PHE A 42 -0.09 -6.77 6.48
C PHE A 42 -1.40 -7.18 7.17
N GLY A 43 -1.39 -7.22 8.50
CA GLY A 43 -2.56 -7.72 9.23
C GLY A 43 -3.01 -9.08 8.70
N ALA A 44 -4.31 -9.21 8.43
CA ALA A 44 -4.92 -10.42 7.86
C ALA A 44 -5.12 -10.33 6.35
N GLN A 45 -4.49 -9.37 5.68
CA GLN A 45 -4.66 -9.08 4.27
C GLN A 45 -3.33 -9.11 3.54
N LYS A 46 -3.38 -9.03 2.23
CA LYS A 46 -2.17 -8.90 1.40
C LYS A 46 -2.46 -8.13 0.11
N ILE A 47 -1.41 -7.66 -0.51
CA ILE A 47 -1.41 -7.10 -1.85
C ILE A 47 -0.55 -8.02 -2.72
N ASN A 48 -1.16 -8.67 -3.71
CA ASN A 48 -0.41 -9.45 -4.70
C ASN A 48 0.25 -8.50 -5.68
N LEU A 49 1.50 -8.78 -6.04
CA LEU A 49 2.29 -7.96 -6.96
C LEU A 49 2.30 -8.57 -8.35
N HIS A 50 1.92 -7.77 -9.36
CA HIS A 50 2.11 -8.09 -10.77
C HIS A 50 3.10 -7.13 -11.40
N GLU A 51 3.96 -7.63 -12.27
CA GLU A 51 4.81 -6.80 -13.11
C GLU A 51 4.04 -6.41 -14.38
N HIS A 52 4.07 -5.12 -14.72
CA HIS A 52 3.39 -4.61 -15.92
C HIS A 52 3.89 -5.32 -17.18
N GLY A 53 2.96 -5.83 -17.97
CA GLY A 53 3.28 -6.59 -19.18
C GLY A 53 3.54 -8.08 -18.95
N LYS A 54 3.67 -8.52 -17.69
CA LYS A 54 3.90 -9.92 -17.32
C LYS A 54 2.93 -10.41 -16.27
N GLU A 55 1.71 -9.85 -16.25
CA GLU A 55 0.68 -10.19 -15.28
C GLU A 55 0.30 -11.67 -15.36
N PHE A 56 0.00 -12.27 -14.22
CA PHE A 56 -0.56 -13.61 -14.15
C PHE A 56 -2.05 -13.58 -14.50
N LEU A 57 -2.52 -14.55 -15.28
CA LEU A 57 -3.92 -14.65 -15.66
C LEU A 57 -4.73 -15.45 -14.61
N PRO A 58 -5.99 -15.13 -14.36
CA PRO A 58 -6.73 -13.97 -14.89
C PRO A 58 -6.25 -12.66 -14.30
N LYS A 59 -6.43 -11.56 -15.02
CA LYS A 59 -6.00 -10.21 -14.59
C LYS A 59 -7.10 -9.19 -14.83
N ALA A 60 -6.95 -8.01 -14.26
CA ALA A 60 -7.84 -6.89 -14.58
C ALA A 60 -7.77 -6.56 -16.08
N ALA A 61 -8.84 -6.02 -16.62
CA ALA A 61 -8.88 -5.63 -18.04
C ALA A 61 -7.82 -4.57 -18.38
N LEU A 62 -7.60 -3.62 -17.45
CA LEU A 62 -6.63 -2.53 -17.61
C LEU A 62 -5.74 -2.46 -16.37
N PRO A 63 -4.78 -3.39 -16.18
CA PRO A 63 -3.88 -3.37 -15.05
C PRO A 63 -2.86 -2.25 -15.29
N THR A 64 -3.07 -1.12 -14.62
CA THR A 64 -2.32 0.11 -14.89
C THR A 64 -1.48 0.52 -13.68
N PRO A 65 -0.14 0.59 -13.79
CA PRO A 65 0.69 1.16 -12.74
C PRO A 65 0.29 2.60 -12.42
N GLY A 66 0.23 2.93 -11.12
CA GLY A 66 -0.11 4.29 -10.68
C GLY A 66 -1.61 4.61 -10.65
N SER A 67 -2.47 3.62 -10.81
CA SER A 67 -3.93 3.81 -10.82
C SER A 67 -4.59 3.57 -9.47
N LEU A 68 -3.87 3.13 -8.46
CA LEU A 68 -4.42 2.81 -7.14
C LEU A 68 -4.42 4.03 -6.23
N ASP A 69 -5.45 4.07 -5.37
CA ASP A 69 -5.62 5.03 -4.30
C ASP A 69 -6.03 4.21 -3.08
N LEU A 70 -5.10 4.03 -2.13
CA LEU A 70 -5.23 3.10 -1.02
C LEU A 70 -5.11 3.81 0.30
N CYS A 71 -5.97 3.46 1.24
CA CYS A 71 -5.88 3.91 2.63
C CYS A 71 -5.60 2.73 3.55
N PHE A 72 -4.51 2.83 4.31
CA PHE A 72 -4.12 1.85 5.32
C PHE A 72 -4.27 2.43 6.71
N ILE A 73 -4.75 1.63 7.65
CA ILE A 73 -4.70 1.96 9.06
C ILE A 73 -3.36 1.50 9.62
N ALA A 74 -2.60 2.42 10.19
CA ALA A 74 -1.29 2.13 10.76
C ALA A 74 -1.42 1.24 12.01
N ALA A 75 -0.46 0.32 12.17
CA ALA A 75 -0.36 -0.52 13.37
C ALA A 75 0.33 0.20 14.54
N VAL A 76 0.89 1.38 14.29
CA VAL A 76 1.57 2.23 15.26
C VAL A 76 0.88 3.61 15.30
N PRO A 77 1.10 4.44 16.32
CA PRO A 77 0.61 5.82 16.31
C PRO A 77 1.09 6.56 15.05
N LEU A 78 0.21 7.37 14.46
CA LEU A 78 0.53 8.07 13.21
C LEU A 78 1.78 8.94 13.34
N ASP A 79 1.98 9.60 14.48
CA ASP A 79 3.17 10.43 14.71
C ASP A 79 4.46 9.60 14.69
N ALA A 80 4.43 8.35 15.16
CA ALA A 80 5.57 7.43 15.06
C ALA A 80 5.83 7.04 13.60
N PHE A 81 4.78 6.83 12.81
CA PHE A 81 4.90 6.56 11.39
C PHE A 81 5.50 7.76 10.63
N ILE A 82 5.03 8.97 10.95
CA ILE A 82 5.57 10.21 10.37
C ILE A 82 7.07 10.35 10.69
N ALA A 83 7.48 10.08 11.93
CA ALA A 83 8.88 10.11 12.32
C ALA A 83 9.73 9.10 11.54
N ARG A 84 9.18 7.91 11.28
CA ARG A 84 9.83 6.89 10.44
C ARG A 84 10.04 7.40 9.02
N LEU A 85 9.01 8.00 8.40
CA LEU A 85 9.12 8.56 7.05
C LEU A 85 10.21 9.63 7.00
N ALA A 86 10.27 10.50 7.98
CA ALA A 86 11.32 11.52 8.06
C ALA A 86 12.72 10.89 8.14
N SER A 87 12.90 9.85 8.95
CA SER A 87 14.17 9.15 9.08
C SER A 87 14.60 8.45 7.79
N LEU A 88 13.65 8.06 6.94
CA LEU A 88 13.90 7.40 5.65
C LEU A 88 14.00 8.40 4.50
N GLY A 89 13.80 9.69 4.76
CA GLY A 89 13.81 10.72 3.72
C GLY A 89 12.63 10.64 2.77
N VAL A 90 11.50 10.09 3.22
CA VAL A 90 10.28 9.96 2.40
C VAL A 90 9.36 11.14 2.64
N ALA A 91 8.99 11.83 1.55
CA ALA A 91 8.16 13.02 1.63
C ALA A 91 6.69 12.69 1.87
N ILE A 92 6.04 13.51 2.70
CA ILE A 92 4.59 13.52 2.89
C ILE A 92 4.02 14.58 1.93
N GLU A 93 3.07 14.17 1.09
CA GLU A 93 2.45 15.09 0.13
C GLU A 93 1.43 15.99 0.79
N GLU A 94 0.65 15.46 1.73
CA GLU A 94 -0.37 16.20 2.46
C GLU A 94 -0.59 15.57 3.83
N GLY A 95 -0.95 16.39 4.79
CA GLY A 95 -1.34 15.96 6.14
C GLY A 95 -0.29 16.25 7.20
N PRO A 96 -0.62 15.94 8.46
CA PRO A 96 -1.84 15.26 8.95
C PRO A 96 -3.11 16.07 8.75
N VAL A 97 -4.17 15.41 8.31
CA VAL A 97 -5.49 16.01 8.07
C VAL A 97 -6.62 15.10 8.54
N ALA A 98 -7.75 15.70 8.89
CA ALA A 98 -8.95 14.94 9.24
C ALA A 98 -9.62 14.38 8.00
N ARG A 99 -10.05 13.12 8.07
CA ARG A 99 -10.77 12.44 6.99
C ARG A 99 -11.88 11.56 7.59
N THR A 100 -12.76 11.08 6.73
CA THR A 100 -13.82 10.15 7.10
C THR A 100 -13.42 8.74 6.71
N GLY A 101 -13.26 7.87 7.69
CA GLY A 101 -12.96 6.46 7.45
C GLY A 101 -14.21 5.63 7.22
N ALA A 102 -14.03 4.33 6.99
CA ALA A 102 -15.15 3.42 6.76
C ALA A 102 -16.03 3.24 8.01
N ASN A 103 -15.43 3.26 9.20
CA ASN A 103 -16.11 2.97 10.47
C ASN A 103 -16.11 4.14 11.45
N TRP A 104 -15.13 5.06 11.36
CA TRP A 104 -14.93 6.19 12.27
C TRP A 104 -14.14 7.30 11.62
N PRO A 105 -14.12 8.50 12.21
CA PRO A 105 -13.22 9.56 11.78
C PRO A 105 -11.76 9.11 11.91
N ILE A 106 -10.93 9.53 10.98
CA ILE A 106 -9.51 9.21 10.92
C ILE A 106 -8.66 10.47 10.75
N ARG A 107 -7.39 10.35 11.09
CA ARG A 107 -6.36 11.36 10.87
C ARG A 107 -5.35 10.76 9.91
N SER A 108 -5.04 11.44 8.83
CA SER A 108 -4.37 10.85 7.66
C SER A 108 -3.19 11.67 7.18
N ILE A 109 -2.20 10.96 6.64
CA ILE A 109 -1.16 11.53 5.78
C ILE A 109 -1.20 10.85 4.41
N TYR A 110 -0.71 11.54 3.40
CA TYR A 110 -0.64 11.06 2.01
C TYR A 110 0.78 11.04 1.51
N LEU A 111 1.14 9.97 0.82
CA LEU A 111 2.43 9.85 0.14
C LEU A 111 2.26 9.08 -1.16
N ARG A 112 3.35 8.99 -1.95
CA ARG A 112 3.36 8.28 -3.23
C ARG A 112 4.28 7.09 -3.17
N ASP A 113 3.84 5.98 -3.76
CA ASP A 113 4.72 4.86 -4.02
C ASP A 113 5.56 5.09 -5.30
N PRO A 114 6.50 4.19 -5.66
CA PRO A 114 7.34 4.39 -6.84
C PRO A 114 6.60 4.50 -8.18
N ASP A 115 5.40 3.93 -8.30
CA ASP A 115 4.55 4.05 -9.49
C ASP A 115 3.60 5.25 -9.43
N HIS A 116 3.69 6.08 -8.38
CA HIS A 116 2.81 7.21 -8.09
C HIS A 116 1.38 6.83 -7.70
N ASN A 117 1.16 5.60 -7.23
CA ASN A 117 -0.07 5.29 -6.52
C ASN A 117 -0.21 6.20 -5.30
N LEU A 118 -1.42 6.68 -5.04
CA LEU A 118 -1.68 7.47 -3.84
C LEU A 118 -1.84 6.54 -2.64
N ILE A 119 -1.03 6.78 -1.62
CA ILE A 119 -1.06 6.00 -0.38
C ILE A 119 -1.46 6.92 0.75
N GLU A 120 -2.57 6.60 1.38
CA GLU A 120 -3.03 7.25 2.61
C GLU A 120 -2.72 6.34 3.78
N VAL A 121 -2.09 6.87 4.82
CA VAL A 121 -1.85 6.14 6.07
C VAL A 121 -2.54 6.90 7.19
N SER A 122 -3.33 6.19 7.98
CA SER A 122 -4.26 6.80 8.91
C SER A 122 -4.25 6.11 10.27
N GLU A 123 -4.72 6.85 11.26
CA GLU A 123 -5.11 6.31 12.56
C GLU A 123 -6.52 6.76 12.89
N ARG A 124 -7.20 6.05 13.79
CA ARG A 124 -8.48 6.49 14.32
C ARG A 124 -8.30 7.81 15.05
N ALA A 125 -9.12 8.77 14.70
CA ALA A 125 -9.10 10.09 15.34
C ALA A 125 -9.76 10.07 16.72
#